data_03a1568ea8f9939ff7c7cba557816dec
#
_entry.id   03a1568ea8f9939ff7c7cba557816dec
#
_cell.length_a   1.000
_cell.length_b   1.000
_cell.length_c   1.000
_cell.angle_alpha   90.00
_cell.angle_beta   90.00
_cell.angle_gamma   90.00
#
_symmetry.space_group_name_H-M   'P 1'
#
loop_
_entity.id
_entity.type
_entity.pdbx_description
1 polymer ?
#
loop_
_entity_poly.entity_id
_entity_poly.type
_entity_poly.pdbx_seq_one_letter_code
_entity_poly.pdbx_strand_id
1 'polypeptide(L)'
;MATINLTQGGFRRKVANIESLSEKWEFLGDKPAVIDFYAPWCGPCRMLAPLLEELSEEYAGRIDIYKVNIDEEESLADLFSVRSVPTLIMIPMNGAPQRALGALPKPQLKAMFEKIL
;
A
#
# COMPACT_ATOMS: atom_id res chain seq x y z
N MET A 1 9.12 10.84 -9.61
CA MET A 1 8.07 9.92 -9.15
C MET A 1 8.35 9.50 -7.73
N ALA A 2 7.32 9.49 -6.90
CA ALA A 2 7.50 9.28 -5.46
C ALA A 2 6.92 7.96 -4.94
N THR A 3 6.17 7.20 -5.76
CA THR A 3 5.77 5.85 -5.37
C THR A 3 6.97 4.90 -5.46
N ILE A 4 6.99 3.90 -4.59
CA ILE A 4 8.12 2.98 -4.42
C ILE A 4 7.68 1.57 -4.77
N ASN A 5 8.37 0.92 -5.72
CA ASN A 5 8.12 -0.49 -6.01
C ASN A 5 8.59 -1.33 -4.82
N LEU A 6 7.71 -2.18 -4.30
CA LEU A 6 7.99 -2.97 -3.12
C LEU A 6 8.06 -4.45 -3.47
N THR A 7 9.16 -5.09 -3.07
CA THR A 7 9.36 -6.53 -3.19
C THR A 7 9.13 -7.18 -1.82
N GLN A 8 9.08 -8.51 -1.80
CA GLN A 8 8.97 -9.25 -0.54
C GLN A 8 10.14 -8.93 0.40
N GLY A 9 11.37 -8.88 -0.13
CA GLY A 9 12.54 -8.53 0.68
C GLY A 9 12.47 -7.10 1.21
N GLY A 10 12.02 -6.16 0.37
CA GLY A 10 11.79 -4.78 0.79
C GLY A 10 10.71 -4.67 1.84
N PHE A 11 9.64 -5.46 1.71
CA PHE A 11 8.57 -5.50 2.70
C PHE A 11 9.13 -5.88 4.08
N ARG A 12 9.91 -6.94 4.16
CA ARG A 12 10.48 -7.41 5.43
C ARG A 12 11.38 -6.38 6.10
N ARG A 13 12.09 -5.60 5.30
CA ARG A 13 13.02 -4.59 5.84
C ARG A 13 12.33 -3.28 6.19
N LYS A 14 11.32 -2.88 5.42
CA LYS A 14 10.76 -1.52 5.49
C LYS A 14 9.38 -1.45 6.12
N VAL A 15 8.64 -2.54 6.08
CA VAL A 15 7.24 -2.56 6.53
C VAL A 15 7.06 -3.43 7.75
N ALA A 16 7.27 -4.73 7.63
CA ALA A 16 7.13 -5.65 8.76
C ALA A 16 7.86 -6.96 8.47
N ASN A 17 8.60 -7.45 9.48
CA ASN A 17 9.32 -8.71 9.35
C ASN A 17 8.45 -9.87 9.84
N ILE A 18 7.39 -10.18 9.07
CA ILE A 18 6.47 -11.27 9.36
C ILE A 18 6.26 -12.11 8.10
N GLU A 19 5.86 -13.36 8.29
CA GLU A 19 5.50 -14.26 7.18
C GLU A 19 3.99 -14.50 7.11
N SER A 20 3.25 -14.10 8.14
CA SER A 20 1.81 -14.26 8.21
C SER A 20 1.21 -13.16 9.07
N LEU A 21 -0.02 -12.73 8.74
CA LEU A 21 -0.71 -11.72 9.53
C LEU A 21 -1.16 -12.23 10.89
N SER A 22 -1.08 -13.55 11.14
CA SER A 22 -1.33 -14.11 12.47
C SER A 22 -0.16 -13.87 13.42
N GLU A 23 1.02 -13.53 12.92
CA GLU A 23 2.14 -13.12 13.76
C GLU A 23 1.90 -11.70 14.27
N LYS A 24 2.61 -11.34 15.36
CA LYS A 24 2.49 -10.00 15.92
C LYS A 24 2.91 -8.95 14.90
N TRP A 25 1.98 -8.06 14.55
CA TRP A 25 2.26 -6.97 13.64
C TRP A 25 3.11 -5.90 14.34
N GLU A 26 4.24 -5.59 13.74
CA GLU A 26 5.13 -4.55 14.23
C GLU A 26 5.65 -3.79 13.02
N PHE A 27 5.20 -2.55 12.85
CA PHE A 27 5.59 -1.73 11.71
C PHE A 27 7.00 -1.19 11.88
N LEU A 28 7.82 -1.35 10.85
CA LEU A 28 9.23 -0.96 10.87
C LEU A 28 9.50 0.41 10.24
N GLY A 29 8.51 1.03 9.62
CA GLY A 29 8.67 2.32 8.96
C GLY A 29 8.77 3.48 9.92
N ASP A 30 9.30 4.59 9.45
CA ASP A 30 9.45 5.84 10.22
C ASP A 30 8.32 6.84 9.94
N LYS A 31 7.42 6.50 9.04
CA LYS A 31 6.23 7.27 8.71
C LYS A 31 5.12 6.32 8.25
N PRO A 32 3.85 6.74 8.30
CA PRO A 32 2.76 5.90 7.80
C PRO A 32 2.98 5.50 6.34
N ALA A 33 2.41 4.37 5.95
CA ALA A 33 2.60 3.83 4.61
C ALA A 33 1.27 3.40 4.00
N VAL A 34 1.23 3.42 2.67
CA VAL A 34 0.13 2.87 1.87
C VAL A 34 0.75 1.88 0.89
N ILE A 35 0.14 0.71 0.76
CA ILE A 35 0.57 -0.28 -0.23
C ILE A 35 -0.54 -0.44 -1.26
N ASP A 36 -0.23 -0.20 -2.52
CA ASP A 36 -1.13 -0.41 -3.66
C ASP A 36 -0.80 -1.75 -4.31
N PHE A 37 -1.69 -2.72 -4.10
CA PHE A 37 -1.61 -4.01 -4.81
C PHE A 37 -2.32 -3.85 -6.15
N TYR A 38 -1.58 -4.01 -7.23
CA TYR A 38 -2.06 -3.79 -8.58
C TYR A 38 -1.62 -4.91 -9.53
N ALA A 39 -2.20 -4.91 -10.73
CA ALA A 39 -1.73 -5.74 -11.84
C ALA A 39 -1.64 -4.89 -13.11
N PRO A 40 -0.68 -5.16 -14.01
CA PRO A 40 -0.55 -4.39 -15.24
C PRO A 40 -1.76 -4.46 -16.18
N TRP A 41 -2.51 -5.59 -16.14
CA TRP A 41 -3.68 -5.81 -16.97
C TRP A 41 -4.96 -5.21 -16.40
N CYS A 42 -4.91 -4.61 -15.25
CA CYS A 42 -6.08 -4.12 -14.52
C CYS A 42 -6.40 -2.68 -14.92
N GLY A 43 -7.54 -2.45 -15.56
CA GLY A 43 -7.98 -1.12 -15.98
C GLY A 43 -8.13 -0.13 -14.83
N PRO A 44 -8.90 -0.48 -13.77
CA PRO A 44 -9.04 0.41 -12.61
C PRO A 44 -7.71 0.74 -11.94
N CYS A 45 -6.76 -0.21 -11.92
CA CYS A 45 -5.42 0.04 -11.38
C CYS A 45 -4.70 1.14 -12.18
N ARG A 46 -4.84 1.12 -13.50
CA ARG A 46 -4.24 2.14 -14.36
C ARG A 46 -4.88 3.51 -14.18
N MET A 47 -6.16 3.55 -13.85
CA MET A 47 -6.84 4.81 -13.52
C MET A 47 -6.37 5.37 -12.18
N LEU A 48 -6.10 4.50 -11.22
CA LEU A 48 -5.66 4.88 -9.88
C LEU A 48 -4.20 5.35 -9.86
N ALA A 49 -3.34 4.79 -10.70
CA ALA A 49 -1.91 5.03 -10.67
C ALA A 49 -1.52 6.52 -10.72
N PRO A 50 -2.05 7.36 -11.64
CA PRO A 50 -1.68 8.78 -11.64
C PRO A 50 -2.15 9.52 -10.39
N LEU A 51 -3.28 9.12 -9.81
CA LEU A 51 -3.74 9.72 -8.56
C LEU A 51 -2.78 9.42 -7.41
N LEU A 52 -2.29 8.18 -7.34
CA LEU A 52 -1.31 7.80 -6.31
C LEU A 52 0.01 8.52 -6.49
N GLU A 53 0.45 8.74 -7.74
CA GLU A 53 1.65 9.55 -7.98
C GLU A 53 1.46 10.99 -7.50
N GLU A 54 0.32 11.61 -7.79
CA GLU A 54 0.00 12.94 -7.30
C GLU A 54 0.02 12.97 -5.77
N LEU A 55 -0.63 11.99 -5.13
CA LEU A 55 -0.70 11.93 -3.67
C LEU A 55 0.67 11.67 -3.06
N SER A 56 1.51 10.85 -3.70
CA SER A 56 2.86 10.59 -3.21
C SER A 56 3.69 11.88 -3.15
N GLU A 57 3.46 12.80 -4.07
CA GLU A 57 4.12 14.10 -4.06
C GLU A 57 3.50 15.03 -3.03
N GLU A 58 2.16 15.06 -2.92
CA GLU A 58 1.47 15.89 -1.92
C GLU A 58 1.84 15.49 -0.48
N TYR A 59 2.03 14.19 -0.25
CA TYR A 59 2.35 13.65 1.08
C TYR A 59 3.84 13.29 1.23
N ALA A 60 4.70 13.78 0.36
CA ALA A 60 6.13 13.50 0.43
C ALA A 60 6.68 13.87 1.81
N GLY A 61 7.43 12.96 2.42
CA GLY A 61 7.97 13.14 3.77
C GLY A 61 6.99 12.84 4.90
N ARG A 62 5.71 12.60 4.60
CA ARG A 62 4.69 12.30 5.61
C ARG A 62 4.10 10.90 5.46
N ILE A 63 3.97 10.41 4.23
CA ILE A 63 3.45 9.06 3.93
C ILE A 63 4.30 8.47 2.81
N ASP A 64 4.74 7.22 2.98
CA ASP A 64 5.35 6.46 1.89
C ASP A 64 4.26 5.68 1.15
N ILE A 65 4.26 5.76 -0.18
CA ILE A 65 3.32 5.00 -1.01
C ILE A 65 4.11 3.94 -1.78
N TYR A 66 3.83 2.68 -1.45
CA TYR A 66 4.45 1.52 -2.07
C TYR A 66 3.52 0.93 -3.11
N LYS A 67 4.10 0.33 -4.15
CA LYS A 67 3.36 -0.39 -5.18
C LYS A 67 3.84 -1.84 -5.24
N VAL A 68 2.90 -2.77 -5.27
CA VAL A 68 3.19 -4.20 -5.37
C VAL A 68 2.45 -4.77 -6.58
N ASN A 69 3.20 -5.30 -7.54
CA ASN A 69 2.66 -6.02 -8.68
C ASN A 69 2.34 -7.44 -8.23
N ILE A 70 1.06 -7.81 -8.19
CA ILE A 70 0.65 -9.13 -7.69
C ILE A 70 1.12 -10.28 -8.57
N ASP A 71 1.41 -10.03 -9.84
CA ASP A 71 1.93 -11.05 -10.75
C ASP A 71 3.39 -11.39 -10.44
N GLU A 72 4.13 -10.43 -9.88
CA GLU A 72 5.55 -10.61 -9.53
C GLU A 72 5.77 -10.96 -8.06
N GLU A 73 4.89 -10.48 -7.17
CA GLU A 73 5.04 -10.64 -5.72
C GLU A 73 3.84 -11.38 -5.13
N GLU A 74 3.64 -12.63 -5.57
CA GLU A 74 2.49 -13.44 -5.15
C GLU A 74 2.45 -13.66 -3.64
N SER A 75 3.61 -13.84 -3.00
CA SER A 75 3.66 -14.08 -1.56
C SER A 75 3.16 -12.88 -0.75
N LEU A 76 3.40 -11.65 -1.21
CA LEU A 76 2.87 -10.47 -0.54
C LEU A 76 1.36 -10.37 -0.72
N ALA A 77 0.86 -10.66 -1.92
CA ALA A 77 -0.58 -10.68 -2.17
C ALA A 77 -1.26 -11.72 -1.27
N ASP A 78 -0.65 -12.90 -1.12
CA ASP A 78 -1.17 -13.95 -0.25
C ASP A 78 -1.15 -13.53 1.22
N LEU A 79 -0.07 -12.88 1.66
CA LEU A 79 0.06 -12.40 3.04
C LEU A 79 -1.11 -11.51 3.44
N PHE A 80 -1.54 -10.62 2.54
CA PHE A 80 -2.65 -9.70 2.81
C PHE A 80 -3.99 -10.20 2.29
N SER A 81 -4.06 -11.44 1.83
CA SER A 81 -5.28 -12.05 1.27
C SER A 81 -5.91 -11.18 0.18
N VAL A 82 -5.08 -10.65 -0.72
CA VAL A 82 -5.56 -9.82 -1.82
C VAL A 82 -6.29 -10.70 -2.83
N ARG A 83 -7.59 -10.45 -3.01
CA ARG A 83 -8.47 -11.23 -3.90
C ARG A 83 -8.85 -10.46 -5.15
N SER A 84 -8.72 -9.16 -5.12
CA SER A 84 -9.06 -8.29 -6.24
C SER A 84 -8.08 -7.14 -6.29
N VAL A 85 -7.97 -6.50 -7.46
CA VAL A 85 -7.11 -5.34 -7.65
C VAL A 85 -7.93 -4.19 -8.23
N PRO A 86 -7.62 -2.95 -7.85
CA PRO A 86 -6.60 -2.57 -6.86
C PRO A 86 -7.08 -2.80 -5.42
N THR A 87 -6.16 -3.13 -4.55
CA THR A 87 -6.39 -3.18 -3.09
C THR A 87 -5.35 -2.27 -2.44
N LEU A 88 -5.81 -1.35 -1.61
CA LEU A 88 -4.93 -0.47 -0.84
C LEU A 88 -4.89 -0.93 0.61
N ILE A 89 -3.68 -1.03 1.15
CA ILE A 89 -3.47 -1.30 2.57
C ILE A 89 -2.93 -0.02 3.19
N MET A 90 -3.67 0.58 4.14
CA MET A 90 -3.24 1.76 4.86
C MET A 90 -2.64 1.36 6.19
N ILE A 91 -1.40 1.80 6.44
CA ILE A 91 -0.62 1.39 7.61
C ILE A 91 -0.30 2.63 8.45
N PRO A 92 -0.99 2.81 9.59
CA PRO A 92 -0.63 3.88 10.53
C PRO A 92 0.65 3.52 11.28
N MET A 93 1.27 4.51 11.91
CA MET A 93 2.46 4.25 12.74
C MET A 93 2.13 3.31 13.90
N ASN A 94 0.93 3.43 14.45
CA ASN A 94 0.45 2.57 15.54
C ASN A 94 -0.91 2.01 15.18
N GLY A 95 -1.11 0.74 15.44
CA GLY A 95 -2.37 0.08 15.16
C GLY A 95 -2.31 -0.83 13.94
N ALA A 96 -3.40 -1.53 13.70
CA ALA A 96 -3.49 -2.52 12.63
C ALA A 96 -3.64 -1.87 11.25
N PRO A 97 -3.12 -2.51 10.19
CA PRO A 97 -3.38 -2.07 8.84
C PRO A 97 -4.88 -2.11 8.51
N GLN A 98 -5.33 -1.15 7.71
CA GLN A 98 -6.70 -1.07 7.21
C GLN A 98 -6.67 -1.28 5.70
N ARG A 99 -7.78 -1.77 5.13
CA ARG A 99 -7.82 -2.00 3.68
C ARG A 99 -8.96 -1.25 3.01
N ALA A 100 -8.74 -0.88 1.76
CA ALA A 100 -9.76 -0.33 0.88
C ALA A 100 -9.69 -1.02 -0.47
N LEU A 101 -10.84 -1.27 -1.08
CA LEU A 101 -10.95 -1.98 -2.35
C LEU A 101 -11.39 -1.04 -3.46
N GLY A 102 -10.81 -1.25 -4.64
CA GLY A 102 -11.22 -0.55 -5.84
C GLY A 102 -10.56 0.81 -6.04
N ALA A 103 -10.81 1.39 -7.22
CA ALA A 103 -10.26 2.69 -7.58
C ALA A 103 -11.17 3.78 -7.03
N LEU A 104 -10.77 4.37 -5.91
CA LEU A 104 -11.54 5.43 -5.24
C LEU A 104 -11.15 6.81 -5.80
N PRO A 105 -12.10 7.77 -5.77
CA PRO A 105 -11.79 9.16 -6.15
C PRO A 105 -10.77 9.81 -5.21
N LYS A 106 -10.04 10.78 -5.73
CA LYS A 106 -8.97 11.46 -4.98
C LYS A 106 -9.42 12.01 -3.63
N PRO A 107 -10.60 12.67 -3.51
CA PRO A 107 -11.03 13.17 -2.19
C PRO A 107 -11.17 12.07 -1.14
N GLN A 108 -11.68 10.90 -1.53
CA GLN A 108 -11.81 9.76 -0.61
C GLN A 108 -10.44 9.22 -0.22
N LEU A 109 -9.52 9.12 -1.17
CA LEU A 109 -8.14 8.69 -0.90
C LEU A 109 -7.47 9.63 0.09
N LYS A 110 -7.61 10.94 -0.10
CA LYS A 110 -7.03 11.92 0.81
C LYS A 110 -7.61 11.78 2.21
N ALA A 111 -8.93 11.58 2.33
CA ALA A 111 -9.55 11.39 3.63
C ALA A 111 -8.98 10.17 4.35
N MET A 112 -8.74 9.08 3.62
CA MET A 112 -8.15 7.87 4.17
C MET A 112 -6.68 8.08 4.57
N PHE A 113 -5.93 8.82 3.77
CA PHE A 113 -4.53 9.13 4.07
C PHE A 113 -4.43 9.99 5.33
N GLU A 114 -5.34 10.98 5.51
CA GLU A 114 -5.35 11.82 6.70
C GLU A 114 -5.58 11.00 7.98
N LYS A 115 -6.33 9.91 7.89
CA LYS A 115 -6.62 9.06 9.06
C LYS A 115 -5.40 8.29 9.56
N ILE A 116 -4.40 8.06 8.73
CA ILE A 116 -3.20 7.33 9.16
C ILE A 116 -2.03 8.23 9.54
N LEU A 117 -2.21 9.53 9.40
CA LEU A 117 -1.19 10.50 9.80
C LEU A 117 -1.05 10.61 11.32
#